data_2ef7406bcf652a0e02b7234cbf92bd4c
#
_entry.id   2ef7406bcf652a0e02b7234cbf92bd4c
#
_cell.length_a   1.000
_cell.length_b   1.000
_cell.length_c   1.000
_cell.angle_alpha   90.00
_cell.angle_beta   90.00
_cell.angle_gamma   90.00
#
_symmetry.space_group_name_H-M   'P 1'
#
loop_
_entity.id
_entity.type
_entity.pdbx_description
1 polymer ?
#
loop_
_entity_poly.entity_id
_entity_poly.type
_entity_poly.pdbx_seq_one_letter_code
_entity_poly.pdbx_strand_id
1 'polypeptide(L)'
;MEKKRVLIISSEPWRQESSGGNVLTNLFSPLKDEFEFAQIYTNSQLPSNNVCKRYFHLSEKEMLSSILHNHYFGNELYYENYPENDITCSQSKDITSGGIFFYIRRLRWEIFQTVRYLLWGISKWKSPRLKKFIDEFNPDIIFAPMYYDIHLHRLDRYVAKLTKKKLISYVYDDHLSLRQYSWSPVYWYNRLVLRYNVKKTAKYYSLLYTMTQEQMDEYQPILKVPMKILKKGGDFNGEMIIKEKLDKPLKIVYGGNLFYHRDKLLCKLAEALENINRNEIKAQLYIYTQNPITPYLLNKLNDGRNSFLMGKVSERELKDIYRNKCDIALHVESFSRKPRLITRLSFSTKIIDLLSNACCIFAVCWSQSSPYKYLKKEDAAICVSDPKNIEPELIYLIENQNIILDYRLKAWECGKRNHDTKNITALLKQDFTNSL
;
A
#
# COMPACT_ATOMS: atom_id res chain seq x y z
N MET A 1 6.11 -4.08 33.97
CA MET A 1 5.54 -2.78 33.60
C MET A 1 4.21 -3.01 32.90
N GLU A 2 3.21 -2.19 33.20
CA GLU A 2 1.94 -2.23 32.46
C GLU A 2 2.17 -1.83 31.01
N LYS A 3 1.55 -2.58 30.05
CA LYS A 3 1.70 -2.29 28.62
C LYS A 3 1.00 -0.95 28.31
N LYS A 4 1.62 -0.15 27.48
CA LYS A 4 0.99 1.07 26.95
C LYS A 4 -0.06 0.71 25.91
N ARG A 5 -1.18 1.42 25.89
CA ARG A 5 -2.36 1.10 25.09
C ARG A 5 -2.47 1.97 23.85
N VAL A 6 -2.50 1.33 22.69
CA VAL A 6 -2.59 1.97 21.38
C VAL A 6 -3.93 1.67 20.74
N LEU A 7 -4.75 2.69 20.53
CA LEU A 7 -6.01 2.57 19.81
C LEU A 7 -5.80 2.92 18.33
N ILE A 8 -6.07 1.95 17.46
CA ILE A 8 -5.99 2.11 16.01
C ILE A 8 -7.37 2.46 15.46
N ILE A 9 -7.47 3.47 14.58
CA ILE A 9 -8.69 3.82 13.87
C ILE A 9 -8.46 3.64 12.38
N SER A 10 -9.21 2.75 11.72
CA SER A 10 -8.99 2.43 10.31
C SER A 10 -10.28 2.12 9.57
N SER A 11 -10.23 2.15 8.23
CA SER A 11 -11.34 1.69 7.38
C SER A 11 -11.46 0.17 7.43
N GLU A 12 -10.34 -0.53 7.28
CA GLU A 12 -10.27 -1.98 7.20
C GLU A 12 -9.90 -2.59 8.56
N PRO A 13 -10.40 -3.79 8.88
CA PRO A 13 -9.91 -4.55 10.01
C PRO A 13 -8.44 -4.93 9.78
N TRP A 14 -7.69 -5.11 10.87
CA TRP A 14 -6.32 -5.56 10.78
C TRP A 14 -6.25 -7.01 10.29
N ARG A 15 -5.76 -7.20 9.06
CA ARG A 15 -5.57 -8.50 8.39
C ARG A 15 -4.17 -8.56 7.82
N GLN A 16 -3.42 -9.61 8.12
CA GLN A 16 -2.03 -9.76 7.63
C GLN A 16 -1.96 -9.81 6.10
N GLU A 17 -2.98 -10.39 5.45
CA GLU A 17 -3.03 -10.58 4.00
C GLU A 17 -3.43 -9.32 3.22
N SER A 18 -4.00 -8.31 3.88
CA SER A 18 -4.33 -7.03 3.23
C SER A 18 -3.13 -6.10 3.15
N SER A 19 -3.09 -5.25 2.12
CA SER A 19 -1.97 -4.30 1.94
C SER A 19 -1.78 -3.38 3.16
N GLY A 20 -2.86 -2.82 3.70
CA GLY A 20 -2.81 -1.96 4.89
C GLY A 20 -2.49 -2.74 6.16
N GLY A 21 -3.09 -3.92 6.34
CA GLY A 21 -2.85 -4.77 7.49
C GLY A 21 -1.44 -5.38 7.51
N ASN A 22 -0.86 -5.67 6.34
CA ASN A 22 0.54 -6.07 6.26
C ASN A 22 1.48 -4.96 6.76
N VAL A 23 1.20 -3.70 6.42
CA VAL A 23 1.98 -2.56 6.96
C VAL A 23 1.80 -2.44 8.46
N LEU A 24 0.56 -2.53 8.99
CA LEU A 24 0.32 -2.49 10.44
C LEU A 24 1.04 -3.65 11.15
N THR A 25 0.98 -4.87 10.60
CA THR A 25 1.68 -6.04 11.17
C THR A 25 3.19 -5.83 11.19
N ASN A 26 3.76 -5.33 10.10
CA ASN A 26 5.19 -5.05 10.02
C ASN A 26 5.64 -4.00 11.05
N LEU A 27 4.85 -2.94 11.24
CA LEU A 27 5.18 -1.86 12.16
C LEU A 27 4.94 -2.23 13.63
N PHE A 28 3.87 -2.97 13.94
CA PHE A 28 3.42 -3.16 15.32
C PHE A 28 3.67 -4.56 15.90
N SER A 29 3.85 -5.59 15.07
CA SER A 29 4.17 -6.93 15.59
C SER A 29 5.44 -6.95 16.45
N PRO A 30 6.53 -6.23 16.10
CA PRO A 30 7.70 -6.16 16.96
C PRO A 30 7.46 -5.46 18.31
N LEU A 31 6.37 -4.70 18.44
CA LEU A 31 6.01 -3.92 19.64
C LEU A 31 4.97 -4.61 20.54
N LYS A 32 4.46 -5.78 20.17
CA LYS A 32 3.35 -6.49 20.84
C LYS A 32 3.61 -6.82 22.32
N ASP A 33 4.87 -6.93 22.71
CA ASP A 33 5.25 -7.25 24.08
C ASP A 33 5.26 -6.03 25.00
N GLU A 34 5.40 -4.82 24.44
CA GLU A 34 5.44 -3.57 25.17
C GLU A 34 4.12 -2.78 25.07
N PHE A 35 3.36 -2.98 23.99
CA PHE A 35 2.10 -2.28 23.73
C PHE A 35 0.93 -3.26 23.62
N GLU A 36 -0.22 -2.82 24.10
CA GLU A 36 -1.52 -3.46 23.89
C GLU A 36 -2.28 -2.70 22.81
N PHE A 37 -2.90 -3.44 21.89
CA PHE A 37 -3.60 -2.86 20.74
C PHE A 37 -5.10 -3.13 20.79
N ALA A 38 -5.88 -2.09 20.50
CA ALA A 38 -7.30 -2.20 20.15
C ALA A 38 -7.57 -1.46 18.85
N GLN A 39 -8.63 -1.82 18.13
CA GLN A 39 -8.94 -1.22 16.83
C GLN A 39 -10.43 -0.88 16.71
N ILE A 40 -10.72 0.30 16.17
CA ILE A 40 -12.05 0.68 15.67
C ILE A 40 -11.99 0.64 14.15
N TYR A 41 -12.92 -0.08 13.49
CA TYR A 41 -12.94 -0.20 12.04
C TYR A 41 -14.36 -0.19 11.46
N THR A 42 -14.49 0.05 10.14
CA THR A 42 -15.80 0.29 9.49
C THR A 42 -16.13 -0.68 8.35
N ASN A 43 -15.17 -1.42 7.81
CA ASN A 43 -15.37 -2.40 6.74
C ASN A 43 -16.08 -3.66 7.28
N SER A 44 -16.81 -4.37 6.41
CA SER A 44 -17.55 -5.60 6.76
C SER A 44 -16.70 -6.86 6.91
N GLN A 45 -15.41 -6.81 6.61
CA GLN A 45 -14.51 -7.95 6.76
C GLN A 45 -14.20 -8.22 8.25
N LEU A 46 -13.80 -9.45 8.55
CA LEU A 46 -13.34 -9.82 9.88
C LEU A 46 -11.82 -9.63 10.00
N PRO A 47 -11.31 -9.28 11.20
CA PRO A 47 -9.87 -9.21 11.45
C PRO A 47 -9.19 -10.58 11.32
N SER A 48 -7.90 -10.58 10.95
CA SER A 48 -7.06 -11.79 10.86
C SER A 48 -5.60 -11.42 11.13
N ASN A 49 -5.23 -11.39 12.43
CA ASN A 49 -3.86 -11.13 12.88
C ASN A 49 -3.66 -11.65 14.31
N ASN A 50 -2.43 -11.75 14.76
CA ASN A 50 -2.04 -12.26 16.07
C ASN A 50 -1.55 -11.17 17.04
N VAL A 51 -1.76 -9.89 16.74
CA VAL A 51 -1.27 -8.75 17.51
C VAL A 51 -2.40 -8.05 18.26
N CYS A 52 -3.49 -7.72 17.57
CA CYS A 52 -4.66 -7.05 18.13
C CYS A 52 -5.77 -8.06 18.39
N LYS A 53 -6.37 -8.00 19.59
CA LYS A 53 -7.44 -8.93 20.01
C LYS A 53 -8.77 -8.22 20.23
N ARG A 54 -8.76 -6.93 20.55
CA ARG A 54 -9.94 -6.17 20.95
C ARG A 54 -10.35 -5.19 19.85
N TYR A 55 -11.60 -5.29 19.38
CA TYR A 55 -12.10 -4.52 18.25
C TYR A 55 -13.46 -3.88 18.56
N PHE A 56 -13.70 -2.75 17.92
CA PHE A 56 -15.02 -2.16 17.80
C PHE A 56 -15.40 -1.99 16.34
N HIS A 57 -16.45 -2.66 15.91
CA HIS A 57 -16.89 -2.67 14.51
C HIS A 57 -18.08 -1.72 14.31
N LEU A 58 -17.91 -0.75 13.41
CA LEU A 58 -18.96 0.16 12.96
C LEU A 58 -19.41 -0.26 11.54
N SER A 59 -20.30 -1.23 11.45
CA SER A 59 -20.75 -1.82 10.20
C SER A 59 -21.55 -0.85 9.33
N GLU A 60 -21.25 -0.76 8.03
CA GLU A 60 -22.06 0.04 7.08
C GLU A 60 -23.48 -0.50 6.93
N LYS A 61 -23.67 -1.82 7.05
CA LYS A 61 -24.99 -2.45 7.03
C LYS A 61 -25.82 -1.97 8.24
N GLU A 62 -25.23 -1.95 9.42
CA GLU A 62 -25.88 -1.43 10.63
C GLU A 62 -26.09 0.08 10.57
N MET A 63 -25.19 0.82 9.93
CA MET A 63 -25.35 2.26 9.68
C MET A 63 -26.66 2.55 8.94
N LEU A 64 -26.96 1.83 7.86
CA LEU A 64 -28.22 1.99 7.11
C LEU A 64 -29.42 1.64 7.98
N SER A 65 -29.38 0.54 8.72
CA SER A 65 -30.42 0.16 9.68
C SER A 65 -30.63 1.24 10.76
N SER A 66 -29.55 1.83 11.25
CA SER A 66 -29.61 2.87 12.27
C SER A 66 -30.32 4.15 11.81
N ILE A 67 -30.24 4.47 10.52
CA ILE A 67 -30.93 5.62 9.94
C ILE A 67 -32.43 5.32 9.82
N LEU A 68 -32.78 4.11 9.34
CA LEU A 68 -34.17 3.70 9.13
C LEU A 68 -34.94 3.54 10.45
N HIS A 69 -34.32 2.96 11.45
CA HIS A 69 -34.96 2.62 12.74
C HIS A 69 -34.53 3.52 13.90
N ASN A 70 -33.79 4.58 13.62
CA ASN A 70 -33.39 5.61 14.58
C ASN A 70 -32.69 5.08 15.85
N HIS A 71 -31.82 4.07 15.73
CA HIS A 71 -31.08 3.46 16.84
C HIS A 71 -29.56 3.63 16.72
N TYR A 72 -28.85 3.46 17.83
CA TYR A 72 -27.38 3.40 17.86
C TYR A 72 -26.88 2.07 17.34
N PHE A 73 -25.69 2.05 16.74
CA PHE A 73 -25.07 0.84 16.22
C PHE A 73 -23.58 0.75 16.57
N GLY A 74 -23.00 -0.40 16.25
CA GLY A 74 -21.62 -0.77 16.49
C GLY A 74 -21.49 -1.77 17.63
N ASN A 75 -20.61 -2.74 17.43
CA ASN A 75 -20.44 -3.89 18.32
C ASN A 75 -18.96 -4.10 18.65
N GLU A 76 -18.71 -4.47 19.92
CA GLU A 76 -17.41 -4.93 20.36
C GLU A 76 -17.20 -6.39 19.91
N LEU A 77 -16.01 -6.70 19.44
CA LEU A 77 -15.59 -8.02 19.04
C LEU A 77 -14.26 -8.35 19.73
N TYR A 78 -14.13 -9.57 20.21
CA TYR A 78 -12.93 -10.07 20.83
C TYR A 78 -12.50 -11.37 20.18
N TYR A 79 -11.24 -11.47 19.80
CA TYR A 79 -10.67 -12.65 19.16
C TYR A 79 -9.48 -13.16 19.96
N GLU A 80 -9.58 -14.36 20.51
CA GLU A 80 -8.47 -15.02 21.22
C GLU A 80 -7.59 -15.87 20.28
N ASN A 81 -8.23 -16.53 19.32
CA ASN A 81 -7.56 -17.37 18.32
C ASN A 81 -8.20 -17.16 16.95
N TYR A 82 -7.39 -16.93 15.96
CA TYR A 82 -7.84 -16.87 14.57
C TYR A 82 -7.76 -18.28 13.97
N PRO A 83 -8.85 -18.84 13.44
CA PRO A 83 -8.77 -20.09 12.69
C PRO A 83 -7.89 -19.87 11.45
N GLU A 84 -6.80 -20.61 11.35
CA GLU A 84 -5.88 -20.54 10.19
C GLU A 84 -6.54 -20.98 8.86
N ASN A 85 -7.76 -21.53 8.87
CA ASN A 85 -8.34 -22.27 7.76
C ASN A 85 -9.61 -21.70 7.11
N ASP A 86 -10.11 -20.51 7.45
CA ASP A 86 -11.26 -19.92 6.75
C ASP A 86 -10.85 -18.81 5.76
N ILE A 87 -9.94 -19.14 4.83
CA ILE A 87 -9.67 -18.31 3.66
C ILE A 87 -10.64 -18.71 2.54
N THR A 88 -11.92 -18.58 2.75
CA THR A 88 -12.86 -18.41 1.63
C THR A 88 -12.87 -16.92 1.29
N CYS A 89 -11.93 -16.54 0.45
CA CYS A 89 -11.95 -15.29 -0.27
C CYS A 89 -13.27 -15.25 -1.06
N SER A 90 -14.29 -14.58 -0.51
CA SER A 90 -15.45 -14.19 -1.30
C SER A 90 -14.96 -13.15 -2.31
N GLN A 91 -14.49 -13.67 -3.45
CA GLN A 91 -14.25 -12.88 -4.64
C GLN A 91 -15.56 -12.18 -4.98
N SER A 92 -15.62 -10.86 -4.78
CA SER A 92 -16.58 -10.06 -5.51
C SER A 92 -16.32 -10.34 -6.99
N LYS A 93 -17.28 -11.03 -7.65
CA LYS A 93 -17.29 -11.23 -9.10
C LYS A 93 -17.36 -9.84 -9.74
N ASP A 94 -16.22 -9.26 -10.03
CA ASP A 94 -16.12 -8.09 -10.90
C ASP A 94 -16.28 -8.59 -12.34
N ILE A 95 -17.51 -8.50 -12.81
CA ILE A 95 -17.88 -8.76 -14.22
C ILE A 95 -17.15 -7.69 -15.04
N THR A 96 -16.20 -8.14 -15.84
CA THR A 96 -15.53 -7.36 -16.87
C THR A 96 -16.52 -6.95 -17.95
N SER A 97 -17.01 -5.72 -17.87
CA SER A 97 -17.69 -5.07 -19.00
C SER A 97 -16.90 -3.80 -19.35
N GLY A 98 -16.16 -3.86 -20.46
CA GLY A 98 -15.47 -2.70 -21.02
C GLY A 98 -16.44 -1.65 -21.62
N GLY A 99 -15.97 -0.42 -21.82
CA GLY A 99 -16.70 0.64 -22.52
C GLY A 99 -17.53 1.55 -21.62
N ILE A 100 -18.68 2.00 -22.14
CA ILE A 100 -19.61 2.96 -21.51
C ILE A 100 -20.00 2.57 -20.08
N PHE A 101 -20.14 1.26 -19.78
CA PHE A 101 -20.43 0.76 -18.43
C PHE A 101 -19.32 1.08 -17.41
N PHE A 102 -18.07 1.14 -17.83
CA PHE A 102 -16.96 1.55 -16.95
C PHE A 102 -17.09 3.02 -16.55
N TYR A 103 -17.47 3.91 -17.48
CA TYR A 103 -17.67 5.33 -17.18
C TYR A 103 -18.93 5.57 -16.33
N ILE A 104 -20.02 4.83 -16.60
CA ILE A 104 -21.27 4.91 -15.80
C ILE A 104 -21.00 4.39 -14.37
N ARG A 105 -20.29 3.26 -14.21
CA ARG A 105 -19.92 2.69 -12.91
C ARG A 105 -19.01 3.66 -12.14
N ARG A 106 -18.15 4.39 -12.81
CA ARG A 106 -17.25 5.36 -12.22
C ARG A 106 -17.95 6.67 -11.80
N LEU A 107 -18.84 7.23 -12.62
CA LEU A 107 -19.69 8.35 -12.23
C LEU A 107 -20.57 7.99 -11.04
N ARG A 108 -21.13 6.77 -11.06
CA ARG A 108 -21.85 6.21 -9.90
C ARG A 108 -20.96 6.11 -8.67
N TRP A 109 -19.69 5.69 -8.79
CA TRP A 109 -18.78 5.58 -7.66
C TRP A 109 -18.57 6.92 -6.95
N GLU A 110 -18.31 7.98 -7.66
CA GLU A 110 -18.12 9.32 -7.07
C GLU A 110 -19.39 9.85 -6.39
N ILE A 111 -20.55 9.63 -6.98
CA ILE A 111 -21.86 9.96 -6.39
C ILE A 111 -22.12 9.08 -5.16
N PHE A 112 -21.85 7.78 -5.24
CA PHE A 112 -21.99 6.87 -4.12
C PHE A 112 -21.13 7.28 -2.93
N GLN A 113 -19.92 7.73 -3.16
CA GLN A 113 -19.06 8.25 -2.08
C GLN A 113 -19.72 9.48 -1.42
N THR A 114 -20.26 10.40 -2.21
CA THR A 114 -20.95 11.56 -1.65
C THR A 114 -22.16 11.15 -0.80
N VAL A 115 -23.00 10.25 -1.33
CA VAL A 115 -24.16 9.71 -0.60
C VAL A 115 -23.71 8.99 0.69
N ARG A 116 -22.70 8.15 0.60
CA ARG A 116 -22.11 7.45 1.75
C ARG A 116 -21.67 8.44 2.84
N TYR A 117 -21.03 9.55 2.46
CA TYR A 117 -20.60 10.58 3.42
C TYR A 117 -21.79 11.28 4.11
N LEU A 118 -22.87 11.50 3.40
CA LEU A 118 -24.10 12.06 3.95
C LEU A 118 -24.75 11.08 4.93
N LEU A 119 -24.90 9.81 4.53
CA LEU A 119 -25.47 8.76 5.38
C LEU A 119 -24.68 8.59 6.69
N TRP A 120 -23.35 8.54 6.65
CA TRP A 120 -22.51 8.54 7.84
C TRP A 120 -22.70 9.82 8.68
N GLY A 121 -23.06 10.94 8.05
CA GLY A 121 -23.30 12.21 8.72
C GLY A 121 -24.54 12.21 9.60
N ILE A 122 -25.59 11.52 9.18
CA ILE A 122 -26.91 11.46 9.86
C ILE A 122 -27.08 10.21 10.73
N SER A 123 -26.22 9.19 10.57
CA SER A 123 -26.29 7.94 11.32
C SER A 123 -25.85 8.11 12.78
N LYS A 124 -26.38 7.25 13.67
CA LYS A 124 -26.13 7.28 15.11
C LYS A 124 -24.94 6.43 15.53
N TRP A 125 -23.78 6.61 14.89
CA TRP A 125 -22.55 5.86 15.22
C TRP A 125 -21.91 6.26 16.57
N LYS A 126 -22.20 7.45 17.12
CA LYS A 126 -21.71 7.90 18.42
C LYS A 126 -22.49 7.23 19.55
N SER A 127 -22.37 5.92 19.63
CA SER A 127 -23.13 5.12 20.58
C SER A 127 -22.54 5.16 21.99
N PRO A 128 -23.36 4.96 23.06
CA PRO A 128 -22.84 4.75 24.41
C PRO A 128 -21.88 3.57 24.49
N ARG A 129 -22.07 2.51 23.67
CA ARG A 129 -21.18 1.35 23.58
C ARG A 129 -19.80 1.73 23.07
N LEU A 130 -19.74 2.55 22.00
CA LEU A 130 -18.46 3.05 21.50
C LEU A 130 -17.72 3.87 22.54
N LYS A 131 -18.45 4.75 23.24
CA LYS A 131 -17.85 5.54 24.32
C LYS A 131 -17.31 4.62 25.42
N LYS A 132 -18.11 3.64 25.89
CA LYS A 132 -17.71 2.67 26.90
C LYS A 132 -16.45 1.91 26.48
N PHE A 133 -16.39 1.41 25.25
CA PHE A 133 -15.22 0.73 24.69
C PHE A 133 -13.95 1.60 24.76
N ILE A 134 -14.04 2.87 24.38
CA ILE A 134 -12.92 3.81 24.42
C ILE A 134 -12.50 4.12 25.86
N ASP A 135 -13.46 4.35 26.75
CA ASP A 135 -13.22 4.69 28.17
C ASP A 135 -12.59 3.48 28.91
N GLU A 136 -13.06 2.24 28.66
CA GLU A 136 -12.50 1.02 29.25
C GLU A 136 -11.11 0.69 28.72
N PHE A 137 -10.90 0.83 27.41
CA PHE A 137 -9.57 0.63 26.84
C PHE A 137 -8.61 1.73 27.31
N ASN A 138 -9.10 2.93 27.52
CA ASN A 138 -8.35 4.11 28.01
C ASN A 138 -6.98 4.26 27.28
N PRO A 139 -6.98 4.58 25.99
CA PRO A 139 -5.76 4.57 25.18
C PRO A 139 -4.74 5.61 25.64
N ASP A 140 -3.48 5.25 25.66
CA ASP A 140 -2.36 6.18 25.85
C ASP A 140 -2.03 6.90 24.54
N ILE A 141 -2.13 6.18 23.42
CA ILE A 141 -1.81 6.64 22.07
C ILE A 141 -2.97 6.31 21.13
N ILE A 142 -3.27 7.21 20.21
CA ILE A 142 -4.24 6.97 19.14
C ILE A 142 -3.48 7.01 17.79
N PHE A 143 -3.51 5.89 17.06
CA PHE A 143 -2.92 5.77 15.73
C PHE A 143 -4.04 5.74 14.70
N ALA A 144 -4.15 6.81 13.90
CA ALA A 144 -5.23 7.02 12.94
C ALA A 144 -4.66 7.27 11.53
N PRO A 145 -4.44 6.20 10.71
CA PRO A 145 -4.05 6.38 9.32
C PRO A 145 -5.03 7.26 8.56
N MET A 146 -4.50 8.10 7.68
CA MET A 146 -5.30 8.98 6.85
C MET A 146 -5.92 8.19 5.69
N TYR A 147 -7.25 8.24 5.57
CA TYR A 147 -8.02 7.57 4.53
C TYR A 147 -8.76 8.56 3.65
N TYR A 148 -9.26 8.10 2.49
CA TYR A 148 -10.20 8.87 1.66
C TYR A 148 -11.57 9.08 2.31
N ASP A 149 -11.88 8.30 3.32
CA ASP A 149 -13.19 8.22 3.96
C ASP A 149 -13.40 9.37 4.95
N ILE A 150 -14.28 10.31 4.62
CA ILE A 150 -14.57 11.49 5.44
C ILE A 150 -15.13 11.13 6.82
N HIS A 151 -15.88 10.03 6.93
CA HIS A 151 -16.43 9.59 8.21
C HIS A 151 -15.33 9.15 9.18
N LEU A 152 -14.22 8.58 8.72
CA LEU A 152 -13.07 8.28 9.57
C LEU A 152 -12.45 9.55 10.17
N HIS A 153 -12.30 10.61 9.38
CA HIS A 153 -11.85 11.89 9.92
C HIS A 153 -12.80 12.49 10.97
N ARG A 154 -14.11 12.18 10.87
CA ARG A 154 -15.08 12.56 11.93
C ARG A 154 -14.89 11.70 13.18
N LEU A 155 -14.64 10.41 13.00
CA LEU A 155 -14.36 9.46 14.08
C LEU A 155 -13.05 9.82 14.78
N ASP A 156 -11.98 10.11 14.05
CA ASP A 156 -10.70 10.55 14.62
C ASP A 156 -10.88 11.76 15.55
N ARG A 157 -11.58 12.79 15.06
CA ARG A 157 -11.85 13.98 15.86
C ARG A 157 -12.75 13.70 17.07
N TYR A 158 -13.69 12.77 16.96
CA TYR A 158 -14.55 12.38 18.08
C TYR A 158 -13.72 11.68 19.16
N VAL A 159 -12.90 10.71 18.80
CA VAL A 159 -12.03 9.97 19.72
C VAL A 159 -11.02 10.92 20.37
N ALA A 160 -10.35 11.77 19.59
CA ALA A 160 -9.40 12.76 20.11
C ALA A 160 -10.02 13.72 21.13
N LYS A 161 -11.28 14.15 20.89
CA LYS A 161 -12.01 15.01 21.85
C LYS A 161 -12.43 14.27 23.10
N LEU A 162 -12.90 13.03 22.96
CA LEU A 162 -13.35 12.21 24.08
C LEU A 162 -12.21 11.89 25.03
N THR A 163 -11.09 11.45 24.48
CA THR A 163 -9.89 11.05 25.25
C THR A 163 -9.00 12.21 25.66
N LYS A 164 -9.18 13.39 25.05
CA LYS A 164 -8.27 14.55 25.15
C LYS A 164 -6.84 14.25 24.72
N LYS A 165 -6.61 13.18 23.96
CA LYS A 165 -5.32 12.76 23.44
C LYS A 165 -5.11 13.27 22.01
N LYS A 166 -3.85 13.49 21.65
CA LYS A 166 -3.44 13.77 20.27
C LYS A 166 -3.40 12.50 19.45
N LEU A 167 -3.45 12.66 18.13
CA LEU A 167 -3.40 11.56 17.17
C LEU A 167 -1.99 11.48 16.55
N ILE A 168 -1.48 10.27 16.37
CA ILE A 168 -0.41 9.98 15.44
C ILE A 168 -1.07 9.49 14.16
N SER A 169 -0.81 10.13 13.03
CA SER A 169 -1.40 9.76 11.75
C SER A 169 -0.35 9.20 10.79
N TYR A 170 -0.79 8.46 9.78
CA TYR A 170 0.06 7.87 8.75
C TYR A 170 -0.64 7.97 7.40
N VAL A 171 0.06 8.43 6.38
CA VAL A 171 -0.52 8.60 5.04
C VAL A 171 0.21 7.75 4.00
N TYR A 172 -0.55 6.85 3.36
CA TYR A 172 -0.04 5.92 2.35
C TYR A 172 -0.04 6.54 0.94
N ASP A 173 -1.14 7.22 0.60
CA ASP A 173 -1.42 7.73 -0.74
C ASP A 173 -1.69 9.23 -0.73
N ASP A 174 -1.83 9.83 -1.91
CA ASP A 174 -2.11 11.25 -2.02
C ASP A 174 -3.58 11.59 -1.73
N HIS A 175 -3.87 12.00 -0.51
CA HIS A 175 -5.19 12.44 -0.06
C HIS A 175 -5.42 13.95 -0.10
N LEU A 176 -4.36 14.75 -0.23
CA LEU A 176 -4.41 16.20 0.00
C LEU A 176 -4.11 17.04 -1.23
N SER A 177 -3.26 16.58 -2.14
CA SER A 177 -2.84 17.32 -3.31
C SER A 177 -4.02 17.60 -4.27
N LEU A 178 -3.98 18.74 -4.95
CA LEU A 178 -4.89 19.07 -6.04
C LEU A 178 -4.28 18.77 -7.42
N ARG A 179 -3.11 18.15 -7.47
CA ARG A 179 -2.41 17.74 -8.69
C ARG A 179 -2.93 16.41 -9.24
N GLN A 180 -4.25 16.22 -9.21
CA GLN A 180 -4.94 15.07 -9.76
C GLN A 180 -5.54 15.43 -11.13
N TYR A 181 -6.04 14.43 -11.85
CA TYR A 181 -6.70 14.63 -13.14
C TYR A 181 -8.07 13.96 -13.16
N SER A 182 -9.11 14.78 -13.23
CA SER A 182 -10.49 14.33 -13.43
C SER A 182 -11.31 15.41 -14.15
N TRP A 183 -12.19 14.98 -15.04
CA TRP A 183 -13.20 15.83 -15.68
C TRP A 183 -14.50 15.91 -14.86
N SER A 184 -14.64 15.12 -13.79
CA SER A 184 -15.87 15.05 -12.99
C SER A 184 -15.91 16.18 -11.97
N PRO A 185 -16.94 17.05 -11.98
CA PRO A 185 -17.15 18.04 -10.93
C PRO A 185 -17.38 17.38 -9.54
N VAL A 186 -18.06 16.22 -9.50
CA VAL A 186 -18.32 15.47 -8.26
C VAL A 186 -17.00 14.97 -7.65
N TYR A 187 -16.05 14.53 -8.49
CA TYR A 187 -14.72 14.19 -8.03
C TYR A 187 -14.05 15.36 -7.30
N TRP A 188 -14.06 16.55 -7.91
CA TRP A 188 -13.44 17.73 -7.31
C TRP A 188 -14.14 18.20 -6.05
N TYR A 189 -15.48 18.14 -6.03
CA TYR A 189 -16.25 18.39 -4.81
C TYR A 189 -15.80 17.44 -3.68
N ASN A 190 -15.81 16.13 -3.92
CA ASN A 190 -15.37 15.14 -2.93
C ASN A 190 -13.91 15.38 -2.49
N ARG A 191 -13.03 15.73 -3.44
CA ARG A 191 -11.63 16.03 -3.15
C ARG A 191 -11.46 17.25 -2.25
N LEU A 192 -12.21 18.31 -2.49
CA LEU A 192 -12.20 19.52 -1.67
C LEU A 192 -12.78 19.27 -0.28
N VAL A 193 -13.88 18.52 -0.19
CA VAL A 193 -14.48 18.14 1.10
C VAL A 193 -13.52 17.25 1.91
N LEU A 194 -12.86 16.28 1.27
CA LEU A 194 -11.84 15.48 1.91
C LEU A 194 -10.71 16.38 2.44
N ARG A 195 -10.15 17.23 1.57
CA ARG A 195 -9.08 18.16 1.93
C ARG A 195 -9.45 19.04 3.12
N TYR A 196 -10.66 19.56 3.16
CA TYR A 196 -11.18 20.32 4.30
C TYR A 196 -11.20 19.49 5.58
N ASN A 197 -11.72 18.24 5.52
CA ASN A 197 -11.78 17.35 6.67
C ASN A 197 -10.38 16.95 7.16
N VAL A 198 -9.44 16.65 6.26
CA VAL A 198 -8.04 16.38 6.61
C VAL A 198 -7.44 17.57 7.38
N LYS A 199 -7.56 18.79 6.84
CA LYS A 199 -7.07 20.00 7.52
C LYS A 199 -7.68 20.22 8.91
N LYS A 200 -8.99 19.93 9.04
CA LYS A 200 -9.69 20.03 10.31
C LYS A 200 -9.22 18.99 11.32
N THR A 201 -8.90 17.77 10.86
CA THR A 201 -8.41 16.68 11.70
C THR A 201 -6.93 16.86 12.06
N ALA A 202 -6.14 17.45 11.17
CA ALA A 202 -4.72 17.72 11.39
C ALA A 202 -4.44 18.59 12.62
N LYS A 203 -5.41 19.40 13.08
CA LYS A 203 -5.30 20.16 14.34
C LYS A 203 -5.16 19.27 15.58
N TYR A 204 -5.51 18.00 15.46
CA TYR A 204 -5.40 17.00 16.54
C TYR A 204 -4.15 16.14 16.38
N TYR A 205 -3.38 16.25 15.29
CA TYR A 205 -2.16 15.47 15.11
C TYR A 205 -1.02 16.00 15.99
N SER A 206 -0.35 15.10 16.69
CA SER A 206 0.96 15.35 17.29
C SER A 206 2.07 15.06 16.27
N LEU A 207 1.85 14.05 15.41
CA LEU A 207 2.79 13.61 14.40
C LEU A 207 2.04 13.05 13.19
N LEU A 208 2.53 13.34 11.98
CA LEU A 208 2.08 12.73 10.74
C LEU A 208 3.25 12.02 10.07
N TYR A 209 3.13 10.72 9.91
CA TYR A 209 4.05 9.95 9.09
C TYR A 209 3.68 10.02 7.61
N THR A 210 4.67 10.29 6.77
CA THR A 210 4.58 10.23 5.30
C THR A 210 5.48 9.11 4.80
N MET A 211 5.21 8.58 3.62
CA MET A 211 6.04 7.53 3.03
C MET A 211 7.22 8.08 2.23
N THR A 212 7.14 9.33 1.77
CA THR A 212 8.14 9.93 0.87
C THR A 212 8.44 11.37 1.26
N GLN A 213 9.64 11.84 0.90
CA GLN A 213 10.03 13.22 1.10
C GLN A 213 9.13 14.17 0.31
N GLU A 214 8.80 13.82 -0.94
CA GLU A 214 7.93 14.62 -1.79
C GLU A 214 6.53 14.79 -1.19
N GLN A 215 6.01 13.76 -0.51
CA GLN A 215 4.72 13.83 0.17
C GLN A 215 4.83 14.76 1.40
N MET A 216 5.91 14.66 2.16
CA MET A 216 6.18 15.53 3.29
C MET A 216 6.29 17.01 2.85
N ASP A 217 7.08 17.28 1.80
CA ASP A 217 7.29 18.64 1.27
C ASP A 217 5.99 19.28 0.77
N GLU A 218 5.09 18.51 0.16
CA GLU A 218 3.79 19.01 -0.29
C GLU A 218 2.77 19.18 0.83
N TYR A 219 2.82 18.34 1.87
CA TYR A 219 1.85 18.35 2.96
C TYR A 219 2.20 19.33 4.09
N GLN A 220 3.50 19.51 4.38
CA GLN A 220 3.98 20.36 5.46
C GLN A 220 3.45 21.80 5.39
N PRO A 221 3.49 22.52 4.23
CA PRO A 221 2.98 23.87 4.14
C PRO A 221 1.46 23.97 4.34
N ILE A 222 0.74 22.88 4.06
CA ILE A 222 -0.72 22.84 4.09
C ILE A 222 -1.26 22.49 5.47
N LEU A 223 -0.64 21.52 6.15
CA LEU A 223 -1.13 20.98 7.43
C LEU A 223 -0.42 21.61 8.63
N LYS A 224 0.83 22.04 8.47
CA LYS A 224 1.66 22.71 9.51
C LYS A 224 1.73 21.89 10.82
N VAL A 225 1.93 20.57 10.69
CA VAL A 225 2.10 19.62 11.80
C VAL A 225 3.47 18.98 11.74
N PRO A 226 4.04 18.47 12.85
CA PRO A 226 5.28 17.71 12.81
C PRO A 226 5.15 16.52 11.87
N MET A 227 6.14 16.30 11.01
CA MET A 227 6.14 15.19 10.07
C MET A 227 7.45 14.42 10.10
N LYS A 228 7.36 13.10 9.89
CA LYS A 228 8.50 12.19 9.73
C LYS A 228 8.22 11.20 8.61
N ILE A 229 9.29 10.70 7.99
CA ILE A 229 9.17 9.62 7.02
C ILE A 229 9.13 8.30 7.76
N LEU A 230 8.12 7.48 7.49
CA LEU A 230 8.01 6.12 7.98
C LEU A 230 7.62 5.19 6.83
N LYS A 231 8.38 4.12 6.66
CA LYS A 231 8.06 3.04 5.69
C LYS A 231 8.02 1.72 6.45
N LYS A 232 7.43 0.68 5.86
CA LYS A 232 7.54 -0.65 6.45
C LYS A 232 9.02 -1.06 6.50
N GLY A 233 9.38 -1.91 7.46
CA GLY A 233 10.70 -2.53 7.51
C GLY A 233 10.80 -3.72 6.55
N GLY A 234 12.04 -4.05 6.20
CA GLY A 234 12.43 -5.29 5.55
C GLY A 234 13.29 -6.14 6.49
N ASP A 235 13.42 -7.41 6.19
CA ASP A 235 14.30 -8.31 6.92
C ASP A 235 15.72 -8.28 6.32
N PHE A 236 16.66 -7.71 7.05
CA PHE A 236 18.08 -7.62 6.71
C PHE A 236 18.97 -8.28 7.79
N ASN A 237 18.37 -9.15 8.65
CA ASN A 237 19.09 -9.77 9.76
C ASN A 237 19.98 -10.96 9.34
N GLY A 238 19.74 -11.53 8.16
CA GLY A 238 20.54 -12.63 7.63
C GLY A 238 21.74 -12.15 6.82
N GLU A 239 22.56 -13.12 6.41
CA GLU A 239 23.57 -12.86 5.38
C GLU A 239 22.90 -12.53 4.05
N MET A 240 23.53 -11.67 3.28
CA MET A 240 23.12 -11.36 1.94
C MET A 240 23.23 -12.59 1.06
N ILE A 241 22.11 -13.14 0.63
CA ILE A 241 22.10 -14.24 -0.32
C ILE A 241 22.12 -13.64 -1.73
N ILE A 242 23.29 -13.67 -2.35
CA ILE A 242 23.42 -13.29 -3.76
C ILE A 242 23.43 -14.55 -4.60
N LYS A 243 22.60 -14.54 -5.64
CA LYS A 243 22.68 -15.51 -6.71
C LYS A 243 23.91 -15.17 -7.57
N GLU A 244 25.01 -15.86 -7.37
CA GLU A 244 26.30 -15.56 -8.02
C GLU A 244 26.29 -15.82 -9.52
N LYS A 245 25.50 -16.80 -9.96
CA LYS A 245 25.41 -17.18 -11.37
C LYS A 245 24.07 -16.79 -11.95
N LEU A 246 24.08 -15.98 -13.00
CA LEU A 246 22.89 -15.60 -13.74
C LEU A 246 22.40 -16.74 -14.64
N ASP A 247 21.09 -16.83 -14.83
CA ASP A 247 20.50 -17.82 -15.71
C ASP A 247 20.75 -17.50 -17.21
N LYS A 248 20.71 -18.53 -18.00
CA LYS A 248 20.72 -18.42 -19.47
C LYS A 248 19.52 -19.21 -20.01
N PRO A 249 18.47 -18.54 -20.48
CA PRO A 249 18.26 -17.07 -20.59
C PRO A 249 18.06 -16.38 -19.23
N LEU A 250 18.34 -15.06 -19.15
CA LEU A 250 18.11 -14.24 -17.97
C LEU A 250 16.63 -14.24 -17.57
N LYS A 251 16.35 -14.39 -16.29
CA LYS A 251 14.99 -14.39 -15.74
C LYS A 251 14.61 -13.02 -15.20
N ILE A 252 13.69 -12.36 -15.89
CA ILE A 252 13.09 -11.09 -15.48
C ILE A 252 11.78 -11.40 -14.79
N VAL A 253 11.61 -10.94 -13.55
CA VAL A 253 10.44 -11.28 -12.73
C VAL A 253 9.63 -10.03 -12.36
N TYR A 254 8.32 -10.09 -12.59
CA TYR A 254 7.35 -9.15 -12.07
C TYR A 254 6.40 -9.85 -11.10
N GLY A 255 6.31 -9.35 -9.87
CA GLY A 255 5.31 -9.80 -8.89
C GLY A 255 4.40 -8.65 -8.49
N GLY A 256 3.12 -8.71 -8.86
CA GLY A 256 2.20 -7.67 -8.45
C GLY A 256 0.89 -7.54 -9.21
N ASN A 257 0.15 -6.47 -8.90
CA ASN A 257 -1.10 -6.18 -9.59
C ASN A 257 -0.85 -5.44 -10.91
N LEU A 258 -1.80 -5.58 -11.84
CA LEU A 258 -1.81 -4.97 -13.16
C LEU A 258 -2.60 -3.65 -13.21
N PHE A 259 -3.13 -3.18 -12.06
CA PHE A 259 -3.91 -1.95 -11.99
C PHE A 259 -3.10 -0.71 -12.38
N TYR A 260 -3.80 0.38 -12.59
CA TYR A 260 -3.22 1.67 -12.96
C TYR A 260 -2.45 1.65 -14.28
N HIS A 261 -2.84 0.80 -15.25
CA HIS A 261 -2.17 0.65 -16.55
C HIS A 261 -0.72 0.14 -16.46
N ARG A 262 -0.36 -0.63 -15.43
CA ARG A 262 0.92 -1.34 -15.37
C ARG A 262 0.99 -2.44 -16.42
N ASP A 263 -0.14 -3.06 -16.75
CA ASP A 263 -0.31 -4.00 -17.86
C ASP A 263 0.26 -3.47 -19.18
N LYS A 264 0.03 -2.20 -19.51
CA LYS A 264 0.54 -1.58 -20.72
C LYS A 264 2.07 -1.53 -20.80
N LEU A 265 2.74 -1.34 -19.66
CA LEU A 265 4.20 -1.36 -19.60
C LEU A 265 4.75 -2.78 -19.67
N LEU A 266 4.07 -3.74 -19.04
CA LEU A 266 4.45 -5.15 -19.18
C LEU A 266 4.31 -5.63 -20.62
N CYS A 267 3.27 -5.19 -21.37
CA CYS A 267 3.17 -5.46 -22.80
C CYS A 267 4.35 -4.87 -23.58
N LYS A 268 4.78 -3.64 -23.27
CA LYS A 268 5.98 -3.05 -23.91
C LYS A 268 7.27 -3.79 -23.58
N LEU A 269 7.39 -4.29 -22.35
CA LEU A 269 8.51 -5.14 -21.96
C LEU A 269 8.51 -6.47 -22.73
N ALA A 270 7.34 -7.09 -22.89
CA ALA A 270 7.20 -8.31 -23.68
C ALA A 270 7.55 -8.07 -25.18
N GLU A 271 7.08 -6.95 -25.75
CA GLU A 271 7.42 -6.54 -27.13
C GLU A 271 8.95 -6.28 -27.29
N ALA A 272 9.59 -5.65 -26.31
CA ALA A 272 11.04 -5.46 -26.32
C ALA A 272 11.79 -6.80 -26.26
N LEU A 273 11.32 -7.76 -25.45
CA LEU A 273 11.91 -9.09 -25.38
C LEU A 273 11.71 -9.90 -26.68
N GLU A 274 10.57 -9.74 -27.34
CA GLU A 274 10.33 -10.33 -28.66
C GLU A 274 11.38 -9.86 -29.69
N ASN A 275 11.72 -8.57 -29.67
CA ASN A 275 12.78 -8.01 -30.53
C ASN A 275 14.16 -8.54 -30.14
N ILE A 276 14.50 -8.54 -28.85
CA ILE A 276 15.80 -9.00 -28.33
C ILE A 276 16.03 -10.48 -28.63
N ASN A 277 14.99 -11.29 -28.54
CA ASN A 277 15.04 -12.75 -28.67
C ASN A 277 14.81 -13.26 -30.10
N ARG A 278 14.89 -12.41 -31.12
CA ARG A 278 14.63 -12.83 -32.55
C ARG A 278 15.44 -14.04 -32.95
N ASN A 279 16.73 -14.01 -32.70
CA ASN A 279 17.65 -15.05 -33.12
C ASN A 279 17.90 -16.12 -32.06
N GLU A 280 18.06 -15.68 -30.81
CA GLU A 280 18.35 -16.51 -29.64
C GLU A 280 17.58 -15.96 -28.41
N ILE A 281 17.11 -16.86 -27.55
CA ILE A 281 16.42 -16.47 -26.31
C ILE A 281 17.45 -16.02 -25.28
N LYS A 282 17.60 -14.71 -25.10
CA LYS A 282 18.55 -14.08 -24.18
C LYS A 282 17.96 -13.77 -22.82
N ALA A 283 16.68 -13.41 -22.77
CA ALA A 283 15.96 -13.09 -21.52
C ALA A 283 14.47 -13.46 -21.63
N GLN A 284 13.85 -13.78 -20.51
CA GLN A 284 12.43 -14.16 -20.41
C GLN A 284 11.74 -13.44 -19.25
N LEU A 285 10.48 -13.04 -19.46
CA LEU A 285 9.64 -12.33 -18.48
C LEU A 285 8.65 -13.28 -17.82
N TYR A 286 8.71 -13.35 -16.49
CA TYR A 286 7.81 -14.15 -15.66
C TYR A 286 6.92 -13.22 -14.82
N ILE A 287 5.59 -13.29 -15.01
CA ILE A 287 4.61 -12.38 -14.40
C ILE A 287 3.76 -13.13 -13.38
N TYR A 288 3.94 -12.81 -12.11
CA TYR A 288 3.14 -13.32 -10.99
C TYR A 288 2.09 -12.29 -10.59
N THR A 289 0.82 -12.63 -10.81
CA THR A 289 -0.30 -11.73 -10.50
C THR A 289 -1.54 -12.51 -10.10
N GLN A 290 -2.36 -11.88 -9.24
CA GLN A 290 -3.67 -12.42 -8.87
C GLN A 290 -4.82 -11.73 -9.65
N ASN A 291 -4.50 -10.78 -10.53
CA ASN A 291 -5.52 -10.10 -11.31
C ASN A 291 -6.14 -11.01 -12.35
N PRO A 292 -7.44 -10.87 -12.66
CA PRO A 292 -8.05 -11.52 -13.80
C PRO A 292 -7.34 -11.12 -15.10
N ILE A 293 -7.05 -12.10 -15.94
CA ILE A 293 -6.37 -11.88 -17.22
C ILE A 293 -7.41 -11.85 -18.34
N THR A 294 -7.43 -10.77 -19.10
CA THR A 294 -8.27 -10.67 -20.30
C THR A 294 -7.65 -11.47 -21.45
N PRO A 295 -8.43 -11.92 -22.47
CA PRO A 295 -7.88 -12.59 -23.65
C PRO A 295 -6.79 -11.76 -24.35
N TYR A 296 -6.94 -10.44 -24.39
CA TYR A 296 -5.93 -9.54 -24.92
C TYR A 296 -4.60 -9.63 -24.16
N LEU A 297 -4.63 -9.56 -22.83
CA LEU A 297 -3.42 -9.67 -22.01
C LEU A 297 -2.81 -11.06 -22.05
N LEU A 298 -3.63 -12.11 -22.15
CA LEU A 298 -3.14 -13.47 -22.31
C LEU A 298 -2.30 -13.59 -23.59
N ASN A 299 -2.81 -13.09 -24.72
CA ASN A 299 -2.08 -13.13 -26.00
C ASN A 299 -0.80 -12.28 -26.01
N LYS A 300 -0.78 -11.15 -25.24
CA LYS A 300 0.37 -10.24 -25.19
C LYS A 300 1.44 -10.64 -24.18
N LEU A 301 1.07 -11.31 -23.09
CA LEU A 301 1.95 -11.55 -21.94
C LEU A 301 2.22 -13.05 -21.68
N ASN A 302 1.73 -13.93 -22.55
CA ASN A 302 1.94 -15.37 -22.43
C ASN A 302 2.14 -16.02 -23.80
N ASP A 303 3.19 -15.61 -24.49
CA ASP A 303 3.54 -16.16 -25.81
C ASP A 303 4.26 -17.53 -25.72
N GLY A 304 4.59 -17.98 -24.52
CA GLY A 304 5.26 -19.25 -24.25
C GLY A 304 6.74 -19.30 -24.67
N ARG A 305 7.30 -18.17 -25.13
CA ARG A 305 8.70 -18.06 -25.54
C ARG A 305 9.43 -16.92 -24.81
N ASN A 306 8.86 -15.71 -24.82
CA ASN A 306 9.48 -14.51 -24.27
C ASN A 306 8.86 -14.08 -22.95
N SER A 307 7.56 -14.38 -22.75
CA SER A 307 6.81 -13.99 -21.57
C SER A 307 5.83 -15.07 -21.11
N PHE A 308 5.64 -15.14 -19.77
CA PHE A 308 4.87 -16.18 -19.10
C PHE A 308 4.01 -15.58 -17.99
N LEU A 309 2.70 -15.88 -17.99
CA LEU A 309 1.78 -15.58 -16.92
C LEU A 309 1.75 -16.74 -15.93
N MET A 310 2.37 -16.55 -14.77
CA MET A 310 2.58 -17.60 -13.76
C MET A 310 1.44 -17.72 -12.74
N GLY A 311 0.46 -16.80 -12.80
CA GLY A 311 -0.66 -16.80 -11.86
C GLY A 311 -0.29 -16.25 -10.48
N LYS A 312 -1.13 -16.61 -9.47
CA LYS A 312 -0.97 -16.18 -8.09
C LYS A 312 -0.04 -17.12 -7.33
N VAL A 313 0.89 -16.54 -6.58
CA VAL A 313 1.72 -17.24 -5.58
C VAL A 313 1.57 -16.58 -4.22
N SER A 314 1.93 -17.28 -3.15
CA SER A 314 2.00 -16.71 -1.81
C SER A 314 3.15 -15.70 -1.69
N GLU A 315 3.09 -14.84 -0.67
CA GLU A 315 4.18 -13.88 -0.40
C GLU A 315 5.51 -14.59 -0.13
N ARG A 316 5.47 -15.73 0.56
CA ARG A 316 6.66 -16.54 0.86
C ARG A 316 7.27 -17.11 -0.41
N GLU A 317 6.46 -17.70 -1.29
CA GLU A 317 6.92 -18.22 -2.58
C GLU A 317 7.46 -17.12 -3.48
N LEU A 318 6.83 -15.94 -3.50
CA LEU A 318 7.32 -14.82 -4.30
C LEU A 318 8.69 -14.30 -3.80
N LYS A 319 8.90 -14.27 -2.48
CA LYS A 319 10.22 -13.95 -1.89
C LYS A 319 11.27 -14.99 -2.27
N ASP A 320 10.92 -16.28 -2.25
CA ASP A 320 11.82 -17.34 -2.70
C ASP A 320 12.19 -17.21 -4.18
N ILE A 321 11.20 -16.90 -5.03
CA ILE A 321 11.42 -16.63 -6.45
C ILE A 321 12.38 -15.44 -6.67
N TYR A 322 12.16 -14.34 -5.95
CA TYR A 322 13.04 -13.16 -6.04
C TYR A 322 14.47 -13.48 -5.62
N ARG A 323 14.65 -14.25 -4.57
CA ARG A 323 15.96 -14.61 -4.01
C ARG A 323 16.72 -15.59 -4.87
N ASN A 324 16.05 -16.66 -5.34
CA ASN A 324 16.71 -17.83 -5.90
C ASN A 324 16.54 -17.97 -7.42
N LYS A 325 15.46 -17.40 -8.00
CA LYS A 325 15.11 -17.64 -9.41
C LYS A 325 15.07 -16.36 -10.27
N CYS A 326 15.28 -15.20 -9.67
CA CYS A 326 15.20 -13.92 -10.36
C CYS A 326 16.60 -13.36 -10.64
N ASP A 327 16.86 -12.94 -11.86
CA ASP A 327 18.06 -12.19 -12.21
C ASP A 327 17.79 -10.69 -12.18
N ILE A 328 16.66 -10.25 -12.75
CA ILE A 328 16.23 -8.86 -12.79
C ILE A 328 14.79 -8.77 -12.28
N ALA A 329 14.54 -8.00 -11.24
CA ALA A 329 13.20 -7.77 -10.69
C ALA A 329 12.61 -6.46 -11.23
N LEU A 330 11.36 -6.51 -11.71
CA LEU A 330 10.69 -5.35 -12.28
C LEU A 330 9.93 -4.56 -11.21
N HIS A 331 10.15 -3.25 -11.21
CA HIS A 331 9.26 -2.28 -10.60
C HIS A 331 8.70 -1.35 -11.68
N VAL A 332 7.39 -1.44 -11.96
CA VAL A 332 6.75 -0.66 -13.02
C VAL A 332 5.64 0.22 -12.47
N GLU A 333 5.63 1.50 -12.91
CA GLU A 333 4.58 2.47 -12.63
C GLU A 333 4.08 3.11 -13.93
N SER A 334 2.80 3.47 -13.96
CA SER A 334 2.15 3.95 -15.18
C SER A 334 2.68 5.30 -15.68
N PHE A 335 2.82 5.43 -16.99
CA PHE A 335 3.06 6.72 -17.67
C PHE A 335 1.75 7.40 -18.11
N SER A 336 0.61 6.72 -18.04
CA SER A 336 -0.69 7.32 -18.37
C SER A 336 -0.99 8.47 -17.41
N ARG A 337 -1.47 9.62 -17.95
CA ARG A 337 -1.61 10.88 -17.23
C ARG A 337 -2.34 10.76 -15.89
N LYS A 338 -3.47 10.06 -15.86
CA LYS A 338 -4.27 9.94 -14.64
C LYS A 338 -3.64 9.00 -13.60
N PRO A 339 -3.31 7.73 -13.92
CA PRO A 339 -2.64 6.85 -12.98
C PRO A 339 -1.34 7.43 -12.40
N ARG A 340 -0.45 8.00 -13.24
CA ARG A 340 0.82 8.56 -12.75
C ARG A 340 0.65 9.71 -11.76
N LEU A 341 -0.43 10.50 -11.89
CA LEU A 341 -0.72 11.58 -10.94
C LEU A 341 -1.32 11.03 -9.62
N ILE A 342 -2.09 9.94 -9.69
CA ILE A 342 -2.63 9.28 -8.49
C ILE A 342 -1.50 8.66 -7.66
N THR A 343 -0.57 7.94 -8.31
CA THR A 343 0.51 7.22 -7.62
C THR A 343 1.78 8.04 -7.40
N ARG A 344 1.81 9.30 -7.81
CA ARG A 344 3.00 10.16 -7.81
C ARG A 344 3.72 10.23 -6.46
N LEU A 345 2.96 10.37 -5.37
CA LEU A 345 3.48 10.50 -4.00
C LEU A 345 3.50 9.16 -3.24
N SER A 346 2.88 8.11 -3.80
CA SER A 346 2.85 6.80 -3.17
C SER A 346 4.21 6.11 -3.27
N PHE A 347 4.55 5.32 -2.25
CA PHE A 347 5.75 4.47 -2.25
C PHE A 347 5.33 3.01 -2.24
N SER A 348 5.72 2.26 -3.26
CA SER A 348 5.40 0.84 -3.34
C SER A 348 6.19 0.05 -2.29
N THR A 349 5.49 -0.61 -1.37
CA THR A 349 6.11 -1.48 -0.36
C THR A 349 6.88 -2.66 -0.96
N LYS A 350 6.57 -3.05 -2.21
CA LYS A 350 7.33 -4.07 -2.95
C LYS A 350 8.78 -3.69 -3.17
N ILE A 351 9.11 -2.41 -3.28
CA ILE A 351 10.50 -1.96 -3.40
C ILE A 351 11.31 -2.50 -2.21
N ILE A 352 10.75 -2.44 -1.00
CA ILE A 352 11.41 -2.93 0.20
C ILE A 352 11.61 -4.46 0.12
N ASP A 353 10.62 -5.17 -0.40
CA ASP A 353 10.71 -6.62 -0.61
C ASP A 353 11.79 -6.96 -1.65
N LEU A 354 11.92 -6.18 -2.73
CA LEU A 354 12.99 -6.35 -3.73
C LEU A 354 14.37 -6.04 -3.15
N LEU A 355 14.49 -4.95 -2.39
CA LEU A 355 15.74 -4.59 -1.71
C LEU A 355 16.18 -5.67 -0.70
N SER A 356 15.24 -6.19 0.12
CA SER A 356 15.55 -7.21 1.14
C SER A 356 15.82 -8.61 0.57
N ASN A 357 15.54 -8.85 -0.71
CA ASN A 357 15.91 -10.07 -1.42
C ASN A 357 17.10 -9.86 -2.38
N ALA A 358 17.86 -8.78 -2.22
CA ALA A 358 19.02 -8.45 -3.03
C ALA A 358 18.75 -8.59 -4.54
N CYS A 359 17.64 -8.01 -5.01
CA CYS A 359 17.29 -8.04 -6.43
C CYS A 359 18.00 -6.93 -7.20
N CYS A 360 18.49 -7.23 -8.41
CA CYS A 360 18.74 -6.18 -9.39
C CYS A 360 17.40 -5.60 -9.84
N ILE A 361 17.09 -4.38 -9.43
CA ILE A 361 15.80 -3.75 -9.71
C ILE A 361 15.87 -2.98 -11.02
N PHE A 362 15.03 -3.34 -11.98
CA PHE A 362 14.78 -2.59 -13.20
C PHE A 362 13.48 -1.79 -13.03
N ALA A 363 13.62 -0.48 -12.81
CA ALA A 363 12.52 0.40 -12.43
C ALA A 363 12.07 1.25 -13.62
N VAL A 364 10.89 0.94 -14.18
CA VAL A 364 10.29 1.69 -15.29
C VAL A 364 9.19 2.60 -14.73
N CYS A 365 9.55 3.85 -14.46
CA CYS A 365 8.70 4.79 -13.74
C CYS A 365 8.82 6.20 -14.31
N TRP A 366 7.72 6.96 -14.23
CA TRP A 366 7.77 8.40 -14.52
C TRP A 366 8.76 9.12 -13.59
N SER A 367 9.64 9.98 -14.15
CA SER A 367 10.72 10.66 -13.41
C SER A 367 10.26 11.53 -12.23
N GLN A 368 8.98 11.96 -12.21
CA GLN A 368 8.41 12.74 -11.10
C GLN A 368 7.74 11.87 -10.02
N SER A 369 7.72 10.55 -10.16
CA SER A 369 7.20 9.66 -9.13
C SER A 369 8.19 9.50 -7.98
N SER A 370 7.68 9.41 -6.76
CA SER A 370 8.54 9.22 -5.58
C SER A 370 9.38 7.94 -5.63
N PRO A 371 8.87 6.79 -6.11
CA PRO A 371 9.68 5.59 -6.31
C PRO A 371 10.90 5.81 -7.20
N TYR A 372 10.69 6.48 -8.35
CA TYR A 372 11.80 6.78 -9.27
C TYR A 372 12.87 7.65 -8.61
N LYS A 373 12.44 8.76 -8.00
CA LYS A 373 13.37 9.70 -7.34
C LYS A 373 14.17 9.03 -6.22
N TYR A 374 13.48 8.21 -5.41
CA TYR A 374 14.12 7.47 -4.33
C TYR A 374 15.16 6.50 -4.86
N LEU A 375 14.77 5.59 -5.77
CA LEU A 375 15.67 4.56 -6.30
C LEU A 375 16.86 5.16 -7.04
N LYS A 376 16.65 6.26 -7.77
CA LYS A 376 17.73 6.96 -8.48
C LYS A 376 18.68 7.69 -7.53
N LYS A 377 18.14 8.35 -6.50
CA LYS A 377 18.95 9.05 -5.48
C LYS A 377 19.84 8.09 -4.71
N GLU A 378 19.30 6.93 -4.36
CA GLU A 378 20.03 5.90 -3.58
C GLU A 378 20.93 5.01 -4.46
N ASP A 379 20.92 5.20 -5.77
CA ASP A 379 21.59 4.31 -6.76
C ASP A 379 21.29 2.82 -6.53
N ALA A 380 20.01 2.53 -6.22
CA ALA A 380 19.57 1.19 -5.81
C ALA A 380 18.82 0.42 -6.90
N ALA A 381 18.70 1.00 -8.11
CA ALA A 381 18.01 0.41 -9.23
C ALA A 381 18.46 1.01 -10.57
N ILE A 382 18.31 0.25 -11.64
CA ILE A 382 18.42 0.74 -13.00
C ILE A 382 17.09 1.42 -13.34
N CYS A 383 17.13 2.75 -13.49
CA CYS A 383 15.93 3.58 -13.56
C CYS A 383 15.67 4.08 -15.00
N VAL A 384 14.56 3.63 -15.59
CA VAL A 384 14.09 4.01 -16.92
C VAL A 384 12.91 4.97 -16.81
N SER A 385 13.06 6.21 -17.27
CA SER A 385 12.03 7.26 -17.20
C SER A 385 11.26 7.49 -18.50
N ASP A 386 11.66 6.85 -19.60
CA ASP A 386 10.93 6.81 -20.88
C ASP A 386 10.78 5.36 -21.34
N PRO A 387 9.54 4.90 -21.60
CA PRO A 387 9.31 3.54 -22.10
C PRO A 387 10.04 3.18 -23.41
N LYS A 388 10.49 4.17 -24.20
CA LYS A 388 11.29 3.94 -25.39
C LYS A 388 12.68 3.39 -25.09
N ASN A 389 13.19 3.65 -23.90
CA ASN A 389 14.50 3.21 -23.46
C ASN A 389 14.49 1.81 -22.80
N ILE A 390 13.34 1.13 -22.73
CA ILE A 390 13.24 -0.21 -22.14
C ILE A 390 14.12 -1.20 -22.90
N GLU A 391 13.98 -1.27 -24.24
CA GLU A 391 14.71 -2.21 -25.09
C GLU A 391 16.23 -1.93 -25.08
N PRO A 392 16.72 -0.69 -25.31
CA PRO A 392 18.15 -0.38 -25.23
C PRO A 392 18.78 -0.72 -23.86
N GLU A 393 18.11 -0.39 -22.76
CA GLU A 393 18.62 -0.68 -21.43
C GLU A 393 18.63 -2.18 -21.10
N LEU A 394 17.66 -2.95 -21.57
CA LEU A 394 17.67 -4.41 -21.44
C LEU A 394 18.80 -5.03 -22.25
N ILE A 395 19.04 -4.58 -23.48
CA ILE A 395 20.18 -5.03 -24.30
C ILE A 395 21.49 -4.75 -23.57
N TYR A 396 21.64 -3.54 -23.04
CA TYR A 396 22.84 -3.15 -22.29
C TYR A 396 23.09 -4.06 -21.08
N LEU A 397 22.04 -4.42 -20.32
CA LEU A 397 22.16 -5.34 -19.17
C LEU A 397 22.49 -6.77 -19.58
N ILE A 398 21.92 -7.25 -20.68
CA ILE A 398 22.19 -8.60 -21.23
C ILE A 398 23.67 -8.72 -21.66
N GLU A 399 24.21 -7.66 -22.24
CA GLU A 399 25.61 -7.60 -22.68
C GLU A 399 26.59 -7.33 -21.51
N ASN A 400 26.16 -6.66 -20.46
CA ASN A 400 26.99 -6.27 -19.32
C ASN A 400 26.48 -6.87 -18.00
N GLN A 401 26.49 -8.18 -17.89
CA GLN A 401 25.89 -8.94 -16.79
C GLN A 401 26.49 -8.63 -15.41
N ASN A 402 27.73 -8.16 -15.33
CA ASN A 402 28.35 -7.68 -14.09
C ASN A 402 27.58 -6.52 -13.43
N ILE A 403 26.90 -5.68 -14.22
CA ILE A 403 26.05 -4.59 -13.74
C ILE A 403 24.86 -5.15 -12.95
N ILE A 404 24.31 -6.28 -13.39
CA ILE A 404 23.21 -6.95 -12.67
C ILE A 404 23.66 -7.34 -11.27
N LEU A 405 24.85 -7.90 -11.13
CA LEU A 405 25.42 -8.31 -9.84
C LEU A 405 25.74 -7.09 -8.95
N ASP A 406 26.30 -6.01 -9.53
CA ASP A 406 26.56 -4.76 -8.81
C ASP A 406 25.27 -4.15 -8.24
N TYR A 407 24.20 -4.06 -9.03
CA TYR A 407 22.91 -3.52 -8.56
C TYR A 407 22.20 -4.41 -7.54
N ARG A 408 22.49 -5.71 -7.49
CA ARG A 408 22.01 -6.58 -6.40
C ARG A 408 22.61 -6.17 -5.07
N LEU A 409 23.94 -5.92 -5.04
CA LEU A 409 24.64 -5.44 -3.86
C LEU A 409 24.12 -4.06 -3.41
N LYS A 410 24.09 -3.09 -4.35
CA LYS A 410 23.59 -1.74 -4.09
C LYS A 410 22.16 -1.74 -3.54
N ALA A 411 21.28 -2.58 -4.07
CA ALA A 411 19.91 -2.73 -3.60
C ALA A 411 19.86 -3.21 -2.14
N TRP A 412 20.62 -4.25 -1.81
CA TRP A 412 20.71 -4.77 -0.43
C TRP A 412 21.24 -3.73 0.55
N GLU A 413 22.33 -3.07 0.22
CA GLU A 413 22.95 -2.04 1.05
C GLU A 413 22.01 -0.86 1.28
N CYS A 414 21.33 -0.39 0.23
CA CYS A 414 20.29 0.63 0.34
C CYS A 414 19.17 0.19 1.27
N GLY A 415 18.69 -1.04 1.10
CA GLY A 415 17.63 -1.61 1.93
C GLY A 415 18.04 -1.72 3.40
N LYS A 416 19.20 -2.26 3.68
CA LYS A 416 19.77 -2.41 5.04
C LYS A 416 19.93 -1.05 5.73
N ARG A 417 20.45 -0.05 5.03
CA ARG A 417 20.63 1.30 5.56
C ARG A 417 19.31 1.99 5.87
N ASN A 418 18.32 1.90 4.96
CA ASN A 418 17.13 2.75 5.00
C ASN A 418 15.86 2.03 5.49
N HIS A 419 15.83 0.69 5.50
CA HIS A 419 14.61 -0.09 5.71
C HIS A 419 14.78 -1.26 6.68
N ASP A 420 15.86 -1.34 7.44
CA ASP A 420 16.01 -2.41 8.46
C ASP A 420 14.86 -2.30 9.49
N THR A 421 14.14 -3.40 9.69
CA THR A 421 13.01 -3.48 10.63
C THR A 421 13.40 -3.05 12.04
N LYS A 422 14.63 -3.34 12.49
CA LYS A 422 15.10 -2.93 13.82
C LYS A 422 15.12 -1.40 13.97
N ASN A 423 15.65 -0.72 12.96
CA ASN A 423 15.74 0.74 12.95
C ASN A 423 14.35 1.38 12.87
N ILE A 424 13.45 0.83 12.03
CA ILE A 424 12.06 1.29 11.91
C ILE A 424 11.31 1.11 13.22
N THR A 425 11.47 -0.06 13.87
CA THR A 425 10.84 -0.35 15.16
C THR A 425 11.34 0.59 16.26
N ALA A 426 12.65 0.84 16.32
CA ALA A 426 13.24 1.76 17.30
C ALA A 426 12.74 3.19 17.13
N LEU A 427 12.65 3.67 15.87
CA LEU A 427 12.07 4.98 15.56
C LEU A 427 10.63 5.09 16.03
N LEU A 428 9.80 4.11 15.69
CA LEU A 428 8.38 4.10 16.04
C LEU A 428 8.18 4.05 17.57
N LYS A 429 8.96 3.20 18.26
CA LYS A 429 8.95 3.11 19.73
C LYS A 429 9.32 4.44 20.38
N GLN A 430 10.39 5.10 19.91
CA GLN A 430 10.80 6.41 20.39
C GLN A 430 9.70 7.46 20.22
N ASP A 431 9.07 7.50 19.04
CA ASP A 431 8.02 8.46 18.74
C ASP A 431 6.75 8.21 19.58
N PHE A 432 6.41 6.96 19.82
CA PHE A 432 5.31 6.58 20.70
C PHE A 432 5.61 6.99 22.15
N THR A 433 6.83 6.75 22.64
CA THR A 433 7.23 7.15 23.98
C THR A 433 7.21 8.68 24.16
N ASN A 434 7.65 9.42 23.15
CA ASN A 434 7.64 10.90 23.16
C ASN A 434 6.21 11.51 23.06
N SER A 435 5.21 10.70 22.70
CA SER A 435 3.82 11.13 22.54
C SER A 435 2.96 10.84 23.78
N LEU A 436 3.51 10.17 24.79
CA LEU A 436 2.87 9.87 26.07
C LEU A 436 2.89 11.10 26.98
#